data_2ccf334af0b1e840c4078a17cd47f591
#
_entry.id   2ccf334af0b1e840c4078a17cd47f591
#
_cell.length_a   1.000
_cell.length_b   1.000
_cell.length_c   1.000
_cell.angle_alpha   90.00
_cell.angle_beta   90.00
_cell.angle_gamma   90.00
#
_symmetry.space_group_name_H-M   'P 1'
#
loop_
_entity.id
_entity.type
_entity.pdbx_description
1 polymer ?
#
loop_
_entity_poly.entity_id
_entity_poly.type
_entity_poly.pdbx_seq_one_letter_code
_entity_poly.pdbx_strand_id
1 'polypeptide(L)'
;MGLKEEFEEYAEKAKTLPENTSNENKLILYGLYKQATVGPVNTSRPGMLNMRDRAKWDAWKAVEGKSKDEAMSDYITKVKQLQEEAAAAAAAAAAGSS
;
A
#
# COMPACT_ATOMS: atom_id res chain seq x y z
N MET A 1 -2.83 1.01 -21.94
CA MET A 1 -3.28 1.65 -20.69
C MET A 1 -2.11 2.38 -20.06
N GLY A 2 -2.32 3.61 -19.62
CA GLY A 2 -1.26 4.38 -19.00
C GLY A 2 -1.00 3.99 -17.56
N LEU A 3 0.13 4.42 -17.02
CA LEU A 3 0.51 4.12 -15.65
C LEU A 3 -0.53 4.63 -14.65
N LYS A 4 -1.06 5.84 -14.86
CA LYS A 4 -2.06 6.41 -13.95
C LYS A 4 -3.34 5.58 -13.92
N GLU A 5 -3.82 5.14 -15.07
CA GLU A 5 -5.02 4.31 -15.16
C GLU A 5 -4.80 2.96 -14.49
N GLU A 6 -3.62 2.37 -14.69
CA GLU A 6 -3.27 1.12 -14.04
C GLU A 6 -3.18 1.29 -12.52
N PHE A 7 -2.58 2.40 -12.08
CA PHE A 7 -2.50 2.72 -10.65
C PHE A 7 -3.90 2.83 -10.04
N GLU A 8 -4.81 3.55 -10.70
CA GLU A 8 -6.18 3.69 -10.20
C GLU A 8 -6.90 2.34 -10.13
N GLU A 9 -6.69 1.49 -11.13
CA GLU A 9 -7.24 0.13 -11.14
C GLU A 9 -6.75 -0.67 -9.94
N TYR A 10 -5.45 -0.63 -9.66
CA TYR A 10 -4.89 -1.38 -8.53
C TYR A 10 -5.27 -0.75 -7.18
N ALA A 11 -5.51 0.56 -7.13
CA ALA A 11 -6.05 1.18 -5.92
C ALA A 11 -7.43 0.61 -5.57
N GLU A 12 -8.26 0.35 -6.57
CA GLU A 12 -9.53 -0.33 -6.35
C GLU A 12 -9.33 -1.78 -5.93
N LYS A 13 -8.42 -2.49 -6.59
CA LYS A 13 -8.11 -3.89 -6.23
C LYS A 13 -7.59 -4.02 -4.80
N ALA A 14 -6.87 -3.02 -4.33
CA ALA A 14 -6.33 -3.02 -2.96
C ALA A 14 -7.44 -3.08 -1.92
N LYS A 15 -8.63 -2.57 -2.23
CA LYS A 15 -9.78 -2.62 -1.31
C LYS A 15 -10.31 -4.04 -1.12
N THR A 16 -9.96 -4.96 -2.01
CA THR A 16 -10.40 -6.34 -1.95
C THR A 16 -9.38 -7.27 -1.30
N LEU A 17 -8.26 -6.74 -0.82
CA LEU A 17 -7.27 -7.54 -0.10
C LEU A 17 -7.87 -8.08 1.20
N PRO A 18 -7.39 -9.26 1.67
CA PRO A 18 -7.93 -9.85 2.90
C PRO A 18 -7.82 -8.92 4.10
N GLU A 19 -8.78 -9.02 5.01
CA GLU A 19 -8.78 -8.22 6.25
C GLU A 19 -7.55 -8.48 7.10
N ASN A 20 -6.98 -9.68 7.00
CA ASN A 20 -5.78 -10.03 7.76
C ASN A 20 -4.49 -9.57 7.11
N THR A 21 -4.56 -8.73 6.07
CA THR A 21 -3.37 -8.07 5.53
C THR A 21 -2.71 -7.28 6.66
N SER A 22 -1.40 -7.46 6.83
CA SER A 22 -0.70 -6.87 7.97
C SER A 22 -0.78 -5.34 7.96
N ASN A 23 -0.74 -4.74 9.14
CA ASN A 23 -0.73 -3.30 9.26
C ASN A 23 0.50 -2.70 8.58
N GLU A 24 1.63 -3.40 8.63
CA GLU A 24 2.85 -2.97 7.96
C GLU A 24 2.63 -2.84 6.45
N ASN A 25 2.01 -3.85 5.82
CA ASN A 25 1.72 -3.82 4.39
C ASN A 25 0.71 -2.72 4.05
N LYS A 26 -0.30 -2.52 4.89
CA LYS A 26 -1.28 -1.45 4.69
C LYS A 26 -0.61 -0.08 4.75
N LEU A 27 0.34 0.11 5.66
CA LEU A 27 1.09 1.35 5.79
C LEU A 27 1.98 1.60 4.59
N ILE A 28 2.63 0.56 4.07
CA ILE A 28 3.44 0.67 2.85
C ILE A 28 2.57 1.18 1.70
N LEU A 29 1.40 0.56 1.50
CA LEU A 29 0.47 1.00 0.46
C LEU A 29 0.01 2.43 0.67
N TYR A 30 -0.29 2.80 1.91
CA TYR A 30 -0.72 4.16 2.23
C TYR A 30 0.35 5.19 1.84
N GLY A 31 1.60 4.94 2.24
CA GLY A 31 2.70 5.87 1.93
C GLY A 31 2.90 6.03 0.44
N LEU A 32 2.90 4.92 -0.31
CA LEU A 32 3.05 4.96 -1.76
C LEU A 32 1.88 5.67 -2.42
N TYR A 33 0.66 5.45 -1.95
CA TYR A 33 -0.52 6.13 -2.47
C TYR A 33 -0.42 7.64 -2.28
N LYS A 34 -0.01 8.09 -1.10
CA LYS A 34 0.13 9.51 -0.82
C LYS A 34 1.23 10.14 -1.68
N GLN A 35 2.36 9.45 -1.81
CA GLN A 35 3.46 9.94 -2.63
C GLN A 35 3.04 10.02 -4.10
N ALA A 36 2.26 9.03 -4.58
CA ALA A 36 1.80 8.99 -5.96
C ALA A 36 0.79 10.07 -6.28
N THR A 37 -0.07 10.44 -5.32
CA THR A 37 -1.18 11.37 -5.56
C THR A 37 -0.87 12.80 -5.12
N VAL A 38 -0.27 12.96 -3.93
CA VAL A 38 0.02 14.27 -3.36
C VAL A 38 1.46 14.69 -3.62
N GLY A 39 2.39 13.75 -3.58
CA GLY A 39 3.81 14.02 -3.65
C GLY A 39 4.45 13.98 -2.28
N PRO A 40 5.59 14.66 -2.08
CA PRO A 40 6.29 14.63 -0.81
C PRO A 40 5.41 15.11 0.35
N VAL A 41 5.71 14.59 1.54
CA VAL A 41 4.98 14.95 2.75
C VAL A 41 4.98 16.46 2.93
N ASN A 42 3.80 17.03 3.19
CA ASN A 42 3.61 18.48 3.24
C ASN A 42 2.99 18.93 4.58
N THR A 43 3.04 18.09 5.59
CA THR A 43 2.50 18.39 6.91
C THR A 43 3.51 18.03 7.98
N SER A 44 3.28 18.54 9.20
CA SER A 44 4.12 18.18 10.34
C SER A 44 3.78 16.77 10.83
N ARG A 45 4.76 16.11 11.45
CA ARG A 45 4.55 14.80 12.04
C ARG A 45 3.51 14.89 13.16
N PRO A 46 2.47 14.04 13.15
CA PRO A 46 1.48 14.03 14.22
C PRO A 46 2.10 13.75 15.59
N GLY A 47 1.45 14.22 16.65
CA GLY A 47 1.94 14.04 18.00
C GLY A 47 1.86 12.60 18.48
N MET A 48 2.54 12.32 19.61
CA MET A 48 2.66 10.96 20.13
C MET A 48 1.33 10.34 20.55
N LEU A 49 0.31 11.16 20.84
CA LEU A 49 -1.01 10.66 21.22
C LEU A 49 -1.79 10.15 20.01
N ASN A 50 -1.40 10.54 18.80
CA ASN A 50 -2.06 10.13 17.56
C ASN A 50 -1.21 9.08 16.85
N MET A 51 -1.01 7.94 17.49
CA MET A 51 -0.06 6.92 17.01
C MET A 51 -0.41 6.37 15.63
N ARG A 52 -1.70 6.20 15.32
CA ARG A 52 -2.12 5.71 14.01
C ARG A 52 -1.77 6.71 12.90
N ASP A 53 -2.10 7.97 13.13
CA ASP A 53 -1.80 9.03 12.16
C ASP A 53 -0.29 9.24 12.02
N ARG A 54 0.43 9.10 13.12
CA ARG A 54 1.89 9.20 13.14
C ARG A 54 2.52 8.08 12.31
N ALA A 55 2.03 6.85 12.44
CA ALA A 55 2.52 5.71 11.65
C ALA A 55 2.26 5.93 10.16
N LYS A 56 1.10 6.46 9.80
CA LYS A 56 0.77 6.79 8.41
C LYS A 56 1.70 7.87 7.88
N TRP A 57 1.91 8.90 8.65
CA TRP A 57 2.81 9.99 8.26
C TRP A 57 4.23 9.48 8.05
N ASP A 58 4.71 8.64 8.95
CA ASP A 58 6.05 8.04 8.84
C ASP A 58 6.18 7.19 7.59
N ALA A 59 5.14 6.43 7.23
CA ALA A 59 5.14 5.61 6.03
C ALA A 59 5.21 6.48 4.76
N TRP A 60 4.52 7.60 4.74
CA TRP A 60 4.57 8.56 3.64
C TRP A 60 5.94 9.21 3.56
N LYS A 61 6.47 9.65 4.70
CA LYS A 61 7.79 10.26 4.79
C LYS A 61 8.89 9.32 4.28
N ALA A 62 8.76 8.03 4.54
CA ALA A 62 9.75 7.05 4.15
C ALA A 62 9.93 6.95 2.63
N VAL A 63 8.92 7.34 1.85
CA VAL A 63 8.97 7.25 0.38
C VAL A 63 9.05 8.63 -0.29
N GLU A 64 9.34 9.69 0.45
CA GLU A 64 9.31 11.06 -0.07
C GLU A 64 10.31 11.32 -1.21
N GLY A 65 11.35 10.49 -1.31
CA GLY A 65 12.34 10.62 -2.38
C GLY A 65 11.88 10.05 -3.72
N LYS A 66 10.76 9.35 -3.77
CA LYS A 66 10.27 8.75 -5.00
C LYS A 66 9.48 9.78 -5.81
N SER A 67 9.58 9.69 -7.15
CA SER A 67 8.69 10.47 -8.01
C SER A 67 7.28 9.90 -7.91
N LYS A 68 6.29 10.68 -8.37
CA LYS A 68 4.91 10.21 -8.41
C LYS A 68 4.80 8.94 -9.25
N ASP A 69 5.48 8.89 -10.40
CA ASP A 69 5.46 7.74 -11.28
C ASP A 69 6.09 6.51 -10.63
N GLU A 70 7.22 6.68 -9.95
CA GLU A 70 7.85 5.57 -9.23
C GLU A 70 6.93 5.05 -8.13
N ALA A 71 6.28 5.95 -7.40
CA ALA A 71 5.37 5.55 -6.33
C ALA A 71 4.16 4.80 -6.89
N MET A 72 3.64 5.23 -8.05
CA MET A 72 2.54 4.51 -8.72
C MET A 72 2.97 3.10 -9.10
N SER A 73 4.15 2.97 -9.71
CA SER A 73 4.68 1.69 -10.13
C SER A 73 4.91 0.76 -8.93
N ASP A 74 5.49 1.30 -7.86
CA ASP A 74 5.75 0.52 -6.65
C ASP A 74 4.45 0.10 -5.96
N TYR A 75 3.43 0.97 -5.98
CA TYR A 75 2.12 0.65 -5.44
C TYR A 75 1.50 -0.54 -6.17
N ILE A 76 1.52 -0.49 -7.51
CA ILE A 76 0.99 -1.57 -8.34
C ILE A 76 1.72 -2.88 -8.03
N THR A 77 3.04 -2.84 -7.98
CA THR A 77 3.85 -4.01 -7.66
C THR A 77 3.51 -4.59 -6.30
N LYS A 78 3.33 -3.70 -5.31
CA LYS A 78 3.00 -4.15 -3.94
C LYS A 78 1.63 -4.79 -3.88
N VAL A 79 0.63 -4.22 -4.54
CA VAL A 79 -0.71 -4.82 -4.57
C VAL A 79 -0.68 -6.18 -5.25
N LYS A 80 0.04 -6.31 -6.36
CA LYS A 80 0.20 -7.60 -7.04
C LYS A 80 0.83 -8.64 -6.12
N GLN A 81 1.88 -8.27 -5.40
CA GLN A 81 2.55 -9.14 -4.45
C GLN A 81 1.58 -9.62 -3.36
N LEU A 82 0.82 -8.70 -2.81
CA LEU A 82 -0.13 -9.04 -1.75
C LEU A 82 -1.26 -9.92 -2.27
N GLN A 83 -1.71 -9.70 -3.50
CA GLN A 83 -2.70 -10.56 -4.13
C GLN A 83 -2.17 -11.99 -4.32
N GLU A 84 -0.92 -12.12 -4.75
CA GLU A 84 -0.28 -13.42 -4.94
C GLU A 84 -0.11 -14.14 -3.62
N GLU A 85 0.30 -13.44 -2.57
CA GLU A 85 0.43 -14.00 -1.24
C GLU A 85 -0.91 -14.46 -0.70
N ALA A 86 -1.98 -13.70 -0.92
CA ALA A 86 -3.32 -14.07 -0.48
C ALA A 86 -3.81 -15.31 -1.22
N ALA A 87 -3.56 -15.38 -2.53
CA ALA A 87 -3.94 -16.54 -3.33
C ALA A 87 -3.18 -17.80 -2.89
N ALA A 88 -1.88 -17.66 -2.62
CA ALA A 88 -1.06 -18.78 -2.15
C ALA A 88 -1.51 -19.25 -0.77
N ALA A 89 -1.86 -18.33 0.13
CA ALA A 89 -2.36 -18.69 1.45
C ALA A 89 -3.70 -19.41 1.36
N ALA A 90 -4.60 -18.94 0.48
CA ALA A 90 -5.88 -19.58 0.26
C ALA A 90 -5.71 -20.99 -0.32
N ALA A 91 -4.79 -21.16 -1.27
CA ALA A 91 -4.51 -22.46 -1.86
C ALA A 91 -3.91 -23.43 -0.83
N ALA A 92 -3.00 -22.93 0.01
CA ALA A 92 -2.41 -23.75 1.07
C ALA A 92 -3.45 -24.18 2.11
N ALA A 93 -4.35 -23.27 2.48
CA ALA A 93 -5.44 -23.58 3.42
C ALA A 93 -6.39 -24.62 2.83
N ALA A 94 -6.73 -24.50 1.55
CA ALA A 94 -7.59 -25.47 0.87
C ALA A 94 -6.93 -26.85 0.80
N ALA A 95 -5.63 -26.89 0.50
CA ALA A 95 -4.89 -28.15 0.44
C ALA A 95 -4.76 -28.80 1.82
N GLY A 96 -4.62 -27.98 2.87
CA GLY A 96 -4.47 -28.48 4.23
C GLY A 96 -5.77 -28.93 4.88
N SER A 97 -6.92 -28.61 4.30
CA SER A 97 -8.23 -28.92 4.88
C SER A 97 -8.84 -30.20 4.35
N SER A 98 -8.12 -30.93 3.51
CA SER A 98 -8.61 -32.19 2.95
C SER A 98 -8.67 -33.33 3.98
#